data_a3ee9ca6f1d71c6dac3d287680a28d78
#
_entry.id   a3ee9ca6f1d71c6dac3d287680a28d78
#
_cell.length_a   1.000
_cell.length_b   1.000
_cell.length_c   1.000
_cell.angle_alpha   90.00
_cell.angle_beta   90.00
_cell.angle_gamma   90.00
#
_symmetry.space_group_name_H-M   'P 1'
#
loop_
_entity.id
_entity.type
_entity.pdbx_description
1 polymer ?
#
loop_
_entity_poly.entity_id
_entity_poly.type
_entity_poly.pdbx_seq_one_letter_code
_entity_poly.pdbx_strand_id
1 'polypeptide(L)'
;LFYFIFSAMTKKIRLILIGLAAFLSLVALWAGASIYAGKQFAARLQELATKSDARSAYTISQLDHQPGLFASSGTLTIRLIDACDESGAMPEIGAAKLSYQVAHLILPGSLLRVDWTLAPADDARASFEKLFGGEAKLSGTGKVDFSGALHSDMHLPQLKLAKQGGVVTISPSSGRLAVGKETLVFDWKTDKLTARGDGSALELSNVEIAVDLKNRQRGIGTASFSLDKISTSLGSAEGFKLASVAAEKDNKLDLSLTQSLKSVQVGDKLVSDLVLQLVFNGLDAVSVETLINLSEQSCGFRNLTLDEKERARVATRGVLMQGFSAGIAKVTGTVDGGSLNGKWLLELGKSAGPELMLATALKSTGELTLTGKAVS
;
A
#
# COMPACT_ATOMS: atom_id res chain seq x y z
N LEU A 1 52.21 33.23 -19.97
CA LEU A 1 53.02 31.99 -19.87
C LEU A 1 52.20 30.76 -20.35
N PHE A 2 50.99 30.57 -19.90
CA PHE A 2 50.09 29.46 -20.30
C PHE A 2 49.81 29.40 -21.81
N TYR A 3 49.59 30.57 -22.43
CA TYR A 3 49.34 30.67 -23.88
C TYR A 3 50.53 30.24 -24.73
N PHE A 4 51.75 30.51 -24.28
CA PHE A 4 53.01 30.16 -24.99
C PHE A 4 53.30 28.64 -24.92
N ILE A 5 53.03 28.00 -23.75
CA ILE A 5 53.24 26.56 -23.58
C ILE A 5 52.24 25.79 -24.44
N PHE A 6 50.98 26.23 -24.51
CA PHE A 6 49.93 25.63 -25.31
C PHE A 6 50.14 25.74 -26.82
N SER A 7 50.86 26.83 -27.26
CA SER A 7 51.18 27.06 -28.68
C SER A 7 52.29 26.14 -29.22
N ALA A 8 53.20 25.69 -28.36
CA ALA A 8 54.35 24.84 -28.73
C ALA A 8 54.03 23.34 -28.77
N MET A 9 52.84 22.91 -28.30
CA MET A 9 52.44 21.51 -28.27
C MET A 9 51.87 21.02 -29.60
N THR A 10 52.18 19.77 -29.98
CA THR A 10 51.58 19.13 -31.16
C THR A 10 50.06 19.02 -31.05
N LYS A 11 49.34 19.08 -32.18
CA LYS A 11 47.86 18.98 -32.21
C LYS A 11 47.32 17.76 -31.41
N LYS A 12 48.03 16.61 -31.43
CA LYS A 12 47.66 15.39 -30.70
C LYS A 12 47.71 15.59 -29.18
N ILE A 13 48.75 16.25 -28.65
CA ILE A 13 48.91 16.51 -27.21
C ILE A 13 47.84 17.49 -26.73
N ARG A 14 47.47 18.53 -27.50
CA ARG A 14 46.37 19.45 -27.17
C ARG A 14 45.04 18.75 -27.08
N LEU A 15 44.71 17.85 -28.02
CA LEU A 15 43.48 17.06 -28.01
C LEU A 15 43.42 16.15 -26.80
N ILE A 16 44.52 15.49 -26.41
CA ILE A 16 44.60 14.66 -25.21
C ILE A 16 44.37 15.50 -23.93
N LEU A 17 44.98 16.66 -23.82
CA LEU A 17 44.81 17.55 -22.65
C LEU A 17 43.40 18.12 -22.55
N ILE A 18 42.76 18.48 -23.67
CA ILE A 18 41.34 18.90 -23.69
C ILE A 18 40.45 17.76 -23.29
N GLY A 19 40.67 16.55 -23.82
CA GLY A 19 39.94 15.37 -23.45
C GLY A 19 40.07 14.99 -21.95
N LEU A 20 41.30 15.10 -21.42
CA LEU A 20 41.57 14.88 -20.01
C LEU A 20 40.88 15.92 -19.10
N ALA A 21 40.98 17.22 -19.50
CA ALA A 21 40.30 18.28 -18.75
C ALA A 21 38.78 18.14 -18.77
N ALA A 22 38.20 17.76 -19.91
CA ALA A 22 36.78 17.48 -20.05
C ALA A 22 36.38 16.28 -19.17
N PHE A 23 37.16 15.20 -19.19
CA PHE A 23 36.92 14.02 -18.36
C PHE A 23 36.98 14.34 -16.87
N LEU A 24 38.02 15.06 -16.42
CA LEU A 24 38.14 15.48 -15.02
C LEU A 24 36.99 16.39 -14.58
N SER A 25 36.55 17.28 -15.46
CA SER A 25 35.38 18.16 -15.20
C SER A 25 34.10 17.34 -15.05
N LEU A 26 33.86 16.33 -15.89
CA LEU A 26 32.72 15.42 -15.78
C LEU A 26 32.77 14.60 -14.49
N VAL A 27 33.95 14.09 -14.10
CA VAL A 27 34.12 13.36 -12.84
C VAL A 27 33.84 14.27 -11.63
N ALA A 28 34.31 15.52 -11.66
CA ALA A 28 34.07 16.49 -10.59
C ALA A 28 32.58 16.86 -10.47
N LEU A 29 31.91 17.08 -11.60
CA LEU A 29 30.46 17.32 -11.63
C LEU A 29 29.67 16.12 -11.09
N TRP A 30 30.04 14.92 -11.53
CA TRP A 30 29.42 13.70 -11.06
C TRP A 30 29.62 13.47 -9.55
N ALA A 31 30.83 13.67 -9.03
CA ALA A 31 31.13 13.59 -7.61
C ALA A 31 30.34 14.64 -6.79
N GLY A 32 30.30 15.89 -7.28
CA GLY A 32 29.52 16.95 -6.65
C GLY A 32 28.03 16.65 -6.60
N ALA A 33 27.48 16.16 -7.70
CA ALA A 33 26.07 15.75 -7.75
C ALA A 33 25.76 14.56 -6.81
N SER A 34 26.68 13.59 -6.70
CA SER A 34 26.55 12.45 -5.79
C SER A 34 26.55 12.89 -4.31
N ILE A 35 27.45 13.79 -3.93
CA ILE A 35 27.49 14.38 -2.58
C ILE A 35 26.20 15.17 -2.29
N TYR A 36 25.71 15.93 -3.27
CA TYR A 36 24.44 16.66 -3.12
C TYR A 36 23.26 15.72 -2.91
N ALA A 37 23.16 14.63 -3.67
CA ALA A 37 22.13 13.63 -3.52
C ALA A 37 22.13 13.01 -2.11
N GLY A 38 23.33 12.71 -1.57
CA GLY A 38 23.47 12.22 -0.19
C GLY A 38 22.99 13.22 0.87
N LYS A 39 23.31 14.52 0.70
CA LYS A 39 22.81 15.56 1.60
C LYS A 39 21.29 15.72 1.55
N GLN A 40 20.69 15.65 0.36
CA GLN A 40 19.23 15.69 0.20
C GLN A 40 18.56 14.48 0.84
N PHE A 41 19.14 13.29 0.70
CA PHE A 41 18.64 12.10 1.37
C PHE A 41 18.64 12.25 2.90
N ALA A 42 19.76 12.69 3.50
CA ALA A 42 19.87 12.95 4.93
C ALA A 42 18.83 13.98 5.43
N ALA A 43 18.66 15.09 4.68
CA ALA A 43 17.69 16.11 5.02
C ALA A 43 16.24 15.56 4.99
N ARG A 44 15.90 14.73 4.00
CA ARG A 44 14.57 14.09 3.92
C ARG A 44 14.33 13.09 5.03
N LEU A 45 15.34 12.31 5.43
CA LEU A 45 15.23 11.42 6.58
C LEU A 45 14.95 12.19 7.87
N GLN A 46 15.65 13.29 8.08
CA GLN A 46 15.46 14.13 9.25
C GLN A 46 14.08 14.81 9.25
N GLU A 47 13.61 15.25 8.09
CA GLU A 47 12.25 15.77 7.92
C GLU A 47 11.18 14.72 8.28
N LEU A 48 11.35 13.47 7.82
CA LEU A 48 10.46 12.36 8.18
C LEU A 48 10.48 12.06 9.68
N ALA A 49 11.65 12.09 10.32
CA ALA A 49 11.78 11.86 11.75
C ALA A 49 11.13 12.97 12.60
N THR A 50 11.11 14.21 12.10
CA THR A 50 10.53 15.35 12.82
C THR A 50 9.05 15.57 12.55
N LYS A 51 8.53 15.04 11.43
CA LYS A 51 7.12 15.20 11.01
C LYS A 51 6.17 14.14 11.59
N SER A 52 6.59 13.32 12.54
CA SER A 52 5.65 12.41 13.20
C SER A 52 4.61 13.24 13.97
N ASP A 53 3.45 13.43 13.35
CA ASP A 53 2.31 14.10 13.95
C ASP A 53 1.78 13.23 15.10
N ALA A 54 1.26 13.85 16.15
CA ALA A 54 0.67 13.16 17.31
C ALA A 54 -0.49 12.20 16.96
N ARG A 55 -1.02 12.28 15.72
CA ARG A 55 -2.07 11.41 15.19
C ARG A 55 -1.53 10.39 14.18
N SER A 56 -0.22 10.31 13.98
CA SER A 56 0.37 9.31 13.07
C SER A 56 0.29 7.92 13.70
N ALA A 57 -0.09 6.93 12.92
CA ALA A 57 -0.07 5.52 13.32
C ALA A 57 1.36 4.99 13.59
N TYR A 58 2.38 5.81 13.37
CA TYR A 58 3.77 5.49 13.66
C TYR A 58 4.55 6.72 14.10
N THR A 59 5.61 6.49 14.89
CA THR A 59 6.63 7.50 15.22
C THR A 59 8.00 6.97 14.92
N ILE A 60 8.93 7.86 14.57
CA ILE A 60 10.35 7.55 14.44
C ILE A 60 11.02 8.01 15.71
N SER A 61 11.45 7.06 16.58
CA SER A 61 11.97 7.36 17.91
C SER A 61 13.48 7.52 17.97
N GLN A 62 14.20 6.89 17.06
CA GLN A 62 15.66 6.98 16.96
C GLN A 62 16.06 7.06 15.49
N LEU A 63 16.94 7.98 15.17
CA LEU A 63 17.57 8.12 13.86
C LEU A 63 19.09 8.25 14.10
N ASP A 64 19.83 7.21 13.74
CA ASP A 64 21.29 7.23 13.64
C ASP A 64 21.66 7.21 12.16
N HIS A 65 22.24 8.31 11.67
CA HIS A 65 22.66 8.46 10.28
C HIS A 65 24.13 8.81 10.21
N GLN A 66 24.91 7.97 9.56
CA GLN A 66 26.33 8.12 9.35
C GLN A 66 26.57 8.57 7.89
N PRO A 67 26.80 9.86 7.66
CA PRO A 67 27.06 10.38 6.31
C PRO A 67 28.44 9.98 5.83
N GLY A 68 28.54 9.57 4.56
CA GLY A 68 29.79 9.38 3.84
C GLY A 68 29.81 10.17 2.52
N LEU A 69 30.95 10.21 1.83
CA LEU A 69 31.09 10.97 0.59
C LEU A 69 30.24 10.39 -0.56
N PHE A 70 30.25 9.08 -0.72
CA PHE A 70 29.55 8.36 -1.81
C PHE A 70 28.58 7.31 -1.31
N ALA A 71 28.58 7.06 -0.01
CA ALA A 71 27.64 6.19 0.64
C ALA A 71 27.34 6.70 2.04
N SER A 72 26.15 6.42 2.53
CA SER A 72 25.76 6.62 3.91
C SER A 72 25.07 5.36 4.45
N SER A 73 25.07 5.21 5.74
CA SER A 73 24.38 4.11 6.42
C SER A 73 23.67 4.64 7.67
N GLY A 74 22.74 3.86 8.17
CA GLY A 74 22.10 4.23 9.42
C GLY A 74 21.04 3.26 9.84
N THR A 75 20.44 3.60 10.98
CA THR A 75 19.30 2.88 11.53
C THR A 75 18.24 3.87 11.97
N LEU A 76 16.98 3.45 11.87
CA LEU A 76 15.88 4.17 12.47
C LEU A 76 14.93 3.18 13.15
N THR A 77 14.38 3.58 14.29
CA THR A 77 13.38 2.79 15.01
C THR A 77 12.01 3.38 14.74
N ILE A 78 11.14 2.57 14.14
CA ILE A 78 9.74 2.89 13.86
C ILE A 78 8.92 2.25 14.97
N ARG A 79 8.15 3.04 15.71
CA ARG A 79 7.17 2.57 16.69
C ARG A 79 5.79 2.69 16.10
N LEU A 80 5.05 1.60 16.08
CA LEU A 80 3.66 1.57 15.69
C LEU A 80 2.80 1.91 16.90
N ILE A 81 1.91 2.85 16.75
CA ILE A 81 1.06 3.38 17.81
C ILE A 81 -0.39 3.12 17.42
N ASP A 82 -1.18 2.62 18.37
CA ASP A 82 -2.63 2.63 18.22
C ASP A 82 -3.15 4.06 18.49
N ALA A 83 -3.09 4.89 17.45
CA ALA A 83 -3.61 6.24 17.52
C ALA A 83 -5.14 6.28 17.70
N CYS A 84 -5.81 5.13 17.59
CA CYS A 84 -7.24 4.97 17.67
C CYS A 84 -7.71 4.29 18.97
N ASP A 85 -6.82 4.10 19.93
CA ASP A 85 -7.18 3.56 21.24
C ASP A 85 -8.23 4.44 21.93
N GLU A 86 -9.29 3.81 22.40
CA GLU A 86 -10.46 4.49 23.00
C GLU A 86 -10.10 5.19 24.33
N SER A 87 -9.05 4.74 25.01
CA SER A 87 -8.55 5.37 26.24
C SER A 87 -7.79 6.68 25.99
N GLY A 88 -7.41 6.97 24.74
CA GLY A 88 -6.54 8.10 24.38
C GLY A 88 -5.08 7.92 24.80
N ALA A 89 -4.71 6.74 25.32
CA ALA A 89 -3.37 6.45 25.82
C ALA A 89 -2.35 6.21 24.69
N MET A 90 -2.80 6.04 23.45
CA MET A 90 -1.97 5.75 22.26
C MET A 90 -0.94 4.62 22.54
N PRO A 91 -1.37 3.42 22.94
CA PRO A 91 -0.46 2.36 23.31
C PRO A 91 0.41 1.96 22.12
N GLU A 92 1.66 1.60 22.41
CA GLU A 92 2.56 1.05 21.42
C GLU A 92 2.14 -0.37 21.05
N ILE A 93 1.86 -0.60 19.76
CA ILE A 93 1.52 -1.94 19.22
C ILE A 93 2.79 -2.77 19.00
N GLY A 94 3.88 -2.11 18.61
CA GLY A 94 5.16 -2.75 18.35
C GLY A 94 6.20 -1.79 17.81
N ALA A 95 7.44 -2.23 17.83
CA ALA A 95 8.58 -1.47 17.34
C ALA A 95 9.41 -2.29 16.34
N ALA A 96 9.84 -1.63 15.26
CA ALA A 96 10.71 -2.20 14.24
C ALA A 96 11.93 -1.31 14.00
N LYS A 97 13.08 -1.95 13.78
CA LYS A 97 14.34 -1.29 13.45
C LYS A 97 14.62 -1.46 11.96
N LEU A 98 14.66 -0.36 11.24
CA LEU A 98 15.11 -0.31 9.86
C LEU A 98 16.60 0.03 9.84
N SER A 99 17.41 -0.88 9.30
CA SER A 99 18.82 -0.64 8.99
C SER A 99 18.96 -0.42 7.48
N TYR A 100 19.75 0.56 7.06
CA TYR A 100 19.91 0.87 5.64
C TYR A 100 21.36 1.23 5.30
N GLN A 101 21.72 0.96 4.04
CA GLN A 101 22.92 1.45 3.37
C GLN A 101 22.49 2.11 2.06
N VAL A 102 22.95 3.33 1.83
CA VAL A 102 22.60 4.11 0.64
C VAL A 102 23.87 4.47 -0.12
N ALA A 103 23.99 4.02 -1.35
CA ALA A 103 25.00 4.48 -2.27
C ALA A 103 24.46 5.71 -3.00
N HIS A 104 25.20 6.83 -2.89
CA HIS A 104 24.88 8.10 -3.53
C HIS A 104 25.51 8.22 -4.93
N LEU A 105 25.98 7.12 -5.48
CA LEU A 105 26.58 7.08 -6.80
C LEU A 105 25.49 7.24 -7.85
N ILE A 106 25.50 8.38 -8.54
CA ILE A 106 24.62 8.62 -9.68
C ILE A 106 25.05 7.68 -10.81
N LEU A 107 24.22 6.71 -11.11
CA LEU A 107 24.41 5.75 -12.19
C LEU A 107 23.33 5.96 -13.26
N PRO A 108 23.53 5.46 -14.49
CA PRO A 108 22.47 5.49 -15.49
C PRO A 108 21.18 4.87 -14.93
N GLY A 109 20.12 5.68 -14.86
CA GLY A 109 18.80 5.26 -14.37
C GLY A 109 18.59 5.28 -12.85
N SER A 110 19.56 5.75 -12.02
CA SER A 110 19.35 5.93 -10.59
C SER A 110 20.18 7.05 -9.97
N LEU A 111 19.55 7.81 -9.08
CA LEU A 111 20.20 8.81 -8.21
C LEU A 111 20.83 8.15 -6.98
N LEU A 112 20.11 7.18 -6.38
CA LEU A 112 20.48 6.49 -5.16
C LEU A 112 20.19 5.01 -5.32
N ARG A 113 21.02 4.16 -4.67
CA ARG A 113 20.71 2.75 -4.43
C ARG A 113 20.64 2.53 -2.93
N VAL A 114 19.64 1.80 -2.47
CA VAL A 114 19.38 1.55 -1.05
C VAL A 114 19.28 0.05 -0.82
N ASP A 115 20.09 -0.47 0.08
CA ASP A 115 19.92 -1.80 0.65
C ASP A 115 19.38 -1.62 2.07
N TRP A 116 18.31 -2.33 2.41
CA TRP A 116 17.65 -2.15 3.69
C TRP A 116 17.16 -3.45 4.30
N THR A 117 17.07 -3.45 5.63
CA THR A 117 16.55 -4.57 6.43
C THR A 117 15.67 -4.03 7.54
N LEU A 118 14.46 -4.56 7.64
CA LEU A 118 13.51 -4.28 8.71
C LEU A 118 13.45 -5.51 9.63
N ALA A 119 13.69 -5.30 10.90
CA ALA A 119 13.64 -6.34 11.94
C ALA A 119 12.92 -5.78 13.18
N PRO A 120 12.50 -6.63 14.14
CA PRO A 120 12.03 -6.15 15.44
C PRO A 120 13.06 -5.23 16.10
N ALA A 121 12.61 -4.16 16.76
CA ALA A 121 13.48 -3.29 17.53
C ALA A 121 14.11 -4.04 18.71
N ASP A 122 15.25 -3.56 19.21
CA ASP A 122 16.04 -4.29 20.21
C ASP A 122 15.25 -4.53 21.51
N ASP A 123 14.38 -3.59 21.91
CA ASP A 123 13.48 -3.72 23.07
C ASP A 123 12.31 -4.69 22.83
N ALA A 124 11.89 -4.88 21.57
CA ALA A 124 10.83 -5.81 21.18
C ALA A 124 11.36 -7.21 20.80
N ARG A 125 12.69 -7.36 20.58
CA ARG A 125 13.30 -8.59 20.06
C ARG A 125 12.98 -9.82 20.89
N ALA A 126 13.17 -9.75 22.21
CA ALA A 126 12.94 -10.89 23.11
C ALA A 126 11.47 -11.35 23.11
N SER A 127 10.55 -10.39 23.06
CA SER A 127 9.11 -10.69 22.94
C SER A 127 8.78 -11.28 21.56
N PHE A 128 9.41 -10.77 20.53
CA PHE A 128 9.24 -11.24 19.16
C PHE A 128 9.82 -12.66 18.97
N GLU A 129 11.03 -12.94 19.46
CA GLU A 129 11.64 -14.26 19.44
C GLU A 129 10.82 -15.29 20.22
N LYS A 130 10.26 -14.88 21.38
CA LYS A 130 9.37 -15.72 22.17
C LYS A 130 8.04 -16.02 21.47
N LEU A 131 7.50 -15.05 20.72
CA LEU A 131 6.25 -15.20 19.97
C LEU A 131 6.45 -15.94 18.64
N PHE A 132 7.58 -15.71 18.00
CA PHE A 132 7.80 -16.04 16.58
C PHE A 132 8.92 -17.07 16.36
N GLY A 133 9.63 -17.47 17.38
CA GLY A 133 10.62 -18.57 17.32
C GLY A 133 11.81 -18.32 16.40
N GLY A 134 12.09 -17.08 16.03
CA GLY A 134 13.21 -16.71 15.17
C GLY A 134 13.22 -15.24 14.75
N GLU A 135 14.28 -14.82 14.08
CA GLU A 135 14.39 -13.47 13.55
C GLU A 135 13.58 -13.33 12.25
N ALA A 136 12.44 -12.64 12.31
CA ALA A 136 11.79 -12.18 11.09
C ALA A 136 12.54 -10.95 10.57
N LYS A 137 13.16 -11.10 9.43
CA LYS A 137 13.87 -10.01 8.73
C LYS A 137 13.24 -9.82 7.36
N LEU A 138 12.52 -8.74 7.17
CA LEU A 138 12.16 -8.28 5.84
C LEU A 138 13.35 -7.49 5.30
N SER A 139 13.83 -7.84 4.13
CA SER A 139 14.93 -7.13 3.48
C SER A 139 14.55 -6.68 2.08
N GLY A 140 15.28 -5.72 1.56
CA GLY A 140 15.05 -5.27 0.20
C GLY A 140 16.22 -4.49 -0.35
N THR A 141 16.22 -4.39 -1.66
CA THR A 141 17.11 -3.51 -2.43
C THR A 141 16.25 -2.53 -3.19
N GLY A 142 16.66 -1.27 -3.19
CA GLY A 142 15.89 -0.23 -3.84
C GLY A 142 16.77 0.73 -4.63
N LYS A 143 16.13 1.51 -5.48
CA LYS A 143 16.72 2.64 -6.19
C LYS A 143 15.76 3.81 -6.20
N VAL A 144 16.30 5.01 -6.14
CA VAL A 144 15.56 6.24 -6.43
C VAL A 144 15.99 6.69 -7.82
N ASP A 145 15.02 6.85 -8.71
CA ASP A 145 15.26 7.30 -10.08
C ASP A 145 15.36 8.84 -10.18
N PHE A 146 15.60 9.36 -11.38
CA PHE A 146 15.72 10.80 -11.63
C PHE A 146 14.40 11.58 -11.47
N SER A 147 13.26 10.91 -11.43
CA SER A 147 11.97 11.52 -11.09
C SER A 147 11.74 11.64 -9.57
N GLY A 148 12.63 11.03 -8.77
CA GLY A 148 12.50 10.91 -7.32
C GLY A 148 11.61 9.74 -6.90
N ALA A 149 11.20 8.86 -7.83
CA ALA A 149 10.44 7.68 -7.49
C ALA A 149 11.33 6.59 -6.88
N LEU A 150 10.88 6.03 -5.77
CA LEU A 150 11.51 4.88 -5.11
C LEU A 150 10.98 3.59 -5.74
N HIS A 151 11.89 2.71 -6.13
CA HIS A 151 11.58 1.33 -6.53
C HIS A 151 12.33 0.40 -5.60
N SER A 152 11.66 -0.60 -5.03
CA SER A 152 12.28 -1.56 -4.11
C SER A 152 11.76 -2.97 -4.37
N ASP A 153 12.67 -3.92 -4.48
CA ASP A 153 12.38 -5.34 -4.41
C ASP A 153 12.50 -5.76 -2.94
N MET A 154 11.56 -6.58 -2.47
CA MET A 154 11.44 -6.99 -1.08
C MET A 154 11.45 -8.50 -0.96
N HIS A 155 12.05 -9.00 0.10
CA HIS A 155 12.13 -10.43 0.39
C HIS A 155 11.94 -10.69 1.89
N LEU A 156 11.00 -11.59 2.20
CA LEU A 156 10.79 -12.16 3.52
C LEU A 156 11.22 -13.63 3.47
N PRO A 157 12.23 -14.06 4.24
CA PRO A 157 12.57 -15.47 4.35
C PRO A 157 11.44 -16.25 5.02
N GLN A 158 11.54 -17.56 5.01
CA GLN A 158 10.56 -18.39 5.73
C GLN A 158 10.44 -17.94 7.17
N LEU A 159 9.20 -17.73 7.62
CA LEU A 159 8.87 -17.35 8.98
C LEU A 159 8.12 -18.48 9.66
N LYS A 160 8.57 -18.87 10.84
CA LYS A 160 7.91 -19.86 11.67
C LYS A 160 7.58 -19.24 13.02
N LEU A 161 6.31 -19.18 13.32
CA LEU A 161 5.75 -18.56 14.51
C LEU A 161 5.23 -19.67 15.41
N ALA A 162 5.86 -19.86 16.58
CA ALA A 162 5.42 -20.86 17.54
C ALA A 162 4.87 -20.18 18.80
N LYS A 163 3.62 -20.44 19.13
CA LYS A 163 2.95 -20.02 20.39
C LYS A 163 2.40 -21.24 21.08
N GLN A 164 2.19 -21.18 22.41
CA GLN A 164 1.59 -22.28 23.18
C GLN A 164 0.36 -22.84 22.43
N GLY A 165 0.44 -24.12 22.03
CA GLY A 165 -0.63 -24.82 21.34
C GLY A 165 -0.68 -24.68 19.82
N GLY A 166 0.16 -23.82 19.17
CA GLY A 166 0.07 -23.63 17.73
C GLY A 166 1.36 -23.21 17.03
N VAL A 167 1.42 -23.49 15.74
CA VAL A 167 2.53 -23.08 14.85
C VAL A 167 1.93 -22.45 13.58
N VAL A 168 2.37 -21.23 13.26
CA VAL A 168 2.13 -20.60 11.96
C VAL A 168 3.43 -20.63 11.17
N THR A 169 3.36 -21.06 9.92
CA THR A 169 4.50 -21.03 9.01
C THR A 169 4.11 -20.23 7.76
N ILE A 170 4.97 -19.28 7.38
CA ILE A 170 4.86 -18.50 6.15
C ILE A 170 6.03 -18.92 5.28
N SER A 171 5.78 -19.36 4.06
CA SER A 171 6.83 -19.65 3.08
C SER A 171 7.61 -18.40 2.70
N PRO A 172 8.81 -18.53 2.13
CA PRO A 172 9.52 -17.38 1.60
C PRO A 172 8.61 -16.55 0.70
N SER A 173 8.63 -15.25 0.89
CA SER A 173 7.74 -14.33 0.21
C SER A 173 8.53 -13.22 -0.45
N SER A 174 8.01 -12.66 -1.51
CA SER A 174 8.66 -11.57 -2.23
C SER A 174 7.65 -10.53 -2.69
N GLY A 175 8.13 -9.31 -2.88
CA GLY A 175 7.30 -8.23 -3.36
C GLY A 175 8.09 -7.14 -4.04
N ARG A 176 7.37 -6.24 -4.67
CA ARG A 176 7.89 -5.01 -5.27
C ARG A 176 7.10 -3.83 -4.76
N LEU A 177 7.80 -2.74 -4.52
CA LEU A 177 7.22 -1.46 -4.14
C LEU A 177 7.77 -0.39 -5.07
N ALA A 178 6.90 0.40 -5.69
CA ALA A 178 7.29 1.61 -6.37
C ALA A 178 6.43 2.78 -5.88
N VAL A 179 7.09 3.84 -5.37
CA VAL A 179 6.43 5.01 -4.80
C VAL A 179 6.92 6.23 -5.54
N GLY A 180 6.03 6.84 -6.32
CA GLY A 180 6.23 8.14 -6.93
C GLY A 180 5.56 9.26 -6.13
N LYS A 181 5.57 10.46 -6.67
CA LYS A 181 4.90 11.62 -6.05
C LYS A 181 3.41 11.37 -5.84
N GLU A 182 2.75 10.87 -6.86
CA GLU A 182 1.30 10.59 -6.87
C GLU A 182 0.97 9.11 -7.00
N THR A 183 1.92 8.30 -7.45
CA THR A 183 1.72 6.88 -7.78
C THR A 183 2.20 5.97 -6.67
N LEU A 184 1.54 4.81 -6.55
CA LEU A 184 1.95 3.70 -5.70
C LEU A 184 1.71 2.39 -6.44
N VAL A 185 2.77 1.60 -6.62
CA VAL A 185 2.65 0.21 -7.08
C VAL A 185 3.21 -0.69 -5.99
N PHE A 186 2.44 -1.68 -5.60
CA PHE A 186 2.84 -2.67 -4.61
C PHE A 186 2.36 -4.05 -5.06
N ASP A 187 3.30 -4.99 -5.18
CA ASP A 187 3.01 -6.40 -5.44
C ASP A 187 3.63 -7.23 -4.33
N TRP A 188 2.90 -8.22 -3.83
CA TRP A 188 3.38 -9.18 -2.84
C TRP A 188 2.86 -10.57 -3.14
N LYS A 189 3.75 -11.59 -3.01
CA LYS A 189 3.42 -12.99 -3.23
C LYS A 189 3.96 -13.86 -2.11
N THR A 190 3.12 -14.79 -1.66
CA THR A 190 3.43 -15.82 -0.68
C THR A 190 2.85 -17.14 -1.15
N ASP A 191 3.68 -18.13 -1.39
CA ASP A 191 3.19 -19.41 -1.93
C ASP A 191 2.30 -20.15 -0.93
N LYS A 192 2.66 -20.10 0.35
CA LYS A 192 1.95 -20.88 1.38
C LYS A 192 2.00 -20.23 2.75
N LEU A 193 0.85 -20.20 3.41
CA LEU A 193 0.72 -19.90 4.83
C LEU A 193 0.00 -21.06 5.51
N THR A 194 0.56 -21.59 6.59
CA THR A 194 -0.09 -22.64 7.38
C THR A 194 -0.19 -22.23 8.83
N ALA A 195 -1.32 -22.49 9.44
CA ALA A 195 -1.52 -22.39 10.88
C ALA A 195 -2.02 -23.74 11.42
N ARG A 196 -1.40 -24.26 12.47
CA ARG A 196 -1.78 -25.52 13.09
C ARG A 196 -1.80 -25.36 14.61
N GLY A 197 -2.83 -25.82 15.27
CA GLY A 197 -2.97 -25.77 16.72
C GLY A 197 -4.28 -26.40 17.20
N ASP A 198 -4.24 -27.01 18.37
CA ASP A 198 -5.38 -27.58 19.12
C ASP A 198 -6.40 -28.35 18.24
N GLY A 199 -5.90 -29.24 17.37
CA GLY A 199 -6.72 -30.05 16.47
C GLY A 199 -7.27 -29.32 15.24
N SER A 200 -6.97 -28.04 15.06
CA SER A 200 -7.32 -27.24 13.89
C SER A 200 -6.12 -27.00 12.96
N ALA A 201 -6.37 -26.97 11.68
CA ALA A 201 -5.40 -26.62 10.67
C ALA A 201 -6.02 -25.64 9.67
N LEU A 202 -5.26 -24.61 9.31
CA LEU A 202 -5.55 -23.66 8.23
C LEU A 202 -4.39 -23.68 7.27
N GLU A 203 -4.67 -23.80 5.99
CA GLU A 203 -3.70 -23.66 4.92
C GLU A 203 -4.22 -22.69 3.87
N LEU A 204 -3.44 -21.67 3.56
CA LEU A 204 -3.67 -20.73 2.46
C LEU A 204 -2.58 -20.94 1.41
N SER A 205 -2.96 -21.01 0.15
CA SER A 205 -2.04 -21.22 -0.98
C SER A 205 -2.11 -20.06 -1.94
N ASN A 206 -0.94 -19.65 -2.47
CA ASN A 206 -0.77 -18.61 -3.47
C ASN A 206 -1.50 -17.30 -3.10
N VAL A 207 -1.07 -16.72 -1.98
CA VAL A 207 -1.57 -15.42 -1.52
C VAL A 207 -0.89 -14.32 -2.33
N GLU A 208 -1.67 -13.52 -3.03
CA GLU A 208 -1.18 -12.39 -3.82
C GLU A 208 -1.89 -11.11 -3.42
N ILE A 209 -1.11 -10.03 -3.31
CA ILE A 209 -1.61 -8.66 -3.13
C ILE A 209 -1.04 -7.84 -4.28
N ALA A 210 -1.87 -7.09 -4.97
CA ALA A 210 -1.43 -6.15 -5.99
C ALA A 210 -2.17 -4.82 -5.83
N VAL A 211 -1.43 -3.73 -5.88
CA VAL A 211 -1.94 -2.35 -5.80
C VAL A 211 -1.26 -1.54 -6.90
N ASP A 212 -2.03 -0.84 -7.71
CA ASP A 212 -1.54 0.08 -8.74
C ASP A 212 -2.37 1.37 -8.69
N LEU A 213 -1.93 2.32 -7.87
CA LEU A 213 -2.58 3.62 -7.73
C LEU A 213 -1.91 4.64 -8.65
N LYS A 214 -2.70 5.26 -9.52
CA LYS A 214 -2.30 6.38 -10.37
C LYS A 214 -2.36 7.71 -9.62
N ASN A 215 -3.27 7.80 -8.65
CA ASN A 215 -3.32 8.89 -7.67
C ASN A 215 -3.58 8.27 -6.29
N ARG A 216 -2.51 8.17 -5.48
CA ARG A 216 -2.57 7.56 -4.14
C ARG A 216 -3.34 8.40 -3.13
N GLN A 217 -3.38 9.73 -3.30
CA GLN A 217 -4.10 10.62 -2.38
C GLN A 217 -5.61 10.46 -2.49
N ARG A 218 -6.10 10.15 -3.70
CA ARG A 218 -7.51 9.89 -3.98
C ARG A 218 -7.86 8.41 -4.10
N GLY A 219 -6.86 7.52 -3.96
CA GLY A 219 -7.06 6.09 -4.12
C GLY A 219 -7.42 5.64 -5.54
N ILE A 220 -7.12 6.47 -6.57
CA ILE A 220 -7.46 6.18 -7.96
C ILE A 220 -6.50 5.14 -8.54
N GLY A 221 -7.06 4.06 -9.06
CA GLY A 221 -6.31 2.94 -9.59
C GLY A 221 -6.97 1.61 -9.28
N THR A 222 -6.15 0.57 -9.08
CA THR A 222 -6.63 -0.78 -8.79
C THR A 222 -5.94 -1.35 -7.55
N ALA A 223 -6.68 -2.16 -6.79
CA ALA A 223 -6.11 -3.00 -5.75
C ALA A 223 -6.77 -4.38 -5.80
N SER A 224 -5.99 -5.43 -5.55
CA SER A 224 -6.51 -6.79 -5.49
C SER A 224 -5.80 -7.61 -4.42
N PHE A 225 -6.56 -8.51 -3.84
CA PHE A 225 -6.09 -9.59 -2.99
C PHE A 225 -6.65 -10.90 -3.53
N SER A 226 -5.80 -11.90 -3.71
CA SER A 226 -6.25 -13.21 -4.16
C SER A 226 -5.53 -14.33 -3.42
N LEU A 227 -6.18 -15.47 -3.36
CA LEU A 227 -5.60 -16.73 -2.92
C LEU A 227 -6.27 -17.90 -3.66
N ASP A 228 -5.47 -18.88 -4.03
CA ASP A 228 -5.95 -19.99 -4.84
C ASP A 228 -6.75 -20.96 -4.00
N LYS A 229 -6.32 -21.22 -2.76
CA LYS A 229 -6.96 -22.21 -1.92
C LYS A 229 -6.90 -21.84 -0.44
N ILE A 230 -8.02 -22.07 0.23
CA ILE A 230 -8.15 -22.13 1.68
C ILE A 230 -8.52 -23.57 2.03
N SER A 231 -7.77 -24.21 2.93
CA SER A 231 -8.10 -25.52 3.45
C SER A 231 -8.17 -25.48 4.97
N THR A 232 -9.21 -26.01 5.54
CA THR A 232 -9.41 -26.15 7.00
C THR A 232 -9.80 -27.58 7.32
N SER A 233 -9.85 -27.94 8.60
CA SER A 233 -10.43 -29.22 9.05
C SER A 233 -11.92 -29.39 8.73
N LEU A 234 -12.65 -28.29 8.45
CA LEU A 234 -14.10 -28.29 8.21
C LEU A 234 -14.47 -28.25 6.72
N GLY A 235 -13.53 -27.87 5.84
CA GLY A 235 -13.81 -27.74 4.42
C GLY A 235 -12.73 -26.96 3.68
N SER A 236 -13.01 -26.68 2.41
CA SER A 236 -12.09 -25.92 1.55
C SER A 236 -12.81 -24.87 0.71
N ALA A 237 -12.08 -23.83 0.34
CA ALA A 237 -12.51 -22.84 -0.63
C ALA A 237 -11.42 -22.62 -1.67
N GLU A 238 -11.80 -22.36 -2.91
CA GLU A 238 -10.87 -22.14 -4.02
C GLU A 238 -11.17 -20.86 -4.78
N GLY A 239 -10.12 -20.21 -5.26
CA GLY A 239 -10.19 -19.06 -6.17
C GLY A 239 -10.82 -17.83 -5.53
N PHE A 240 -10.51 -17.54 -4.26
CA PHE A 240 -10.94 -16.29 -3.64
C PHE A 240 -10.21 -15.10 -4.25
N LYS A 241 -10.96 -14.08 -4.65
CA LYS A 241 -10.42 -12.83 -5.14
C LYS A 241 -11.27 -11.66 -4.67
N LEU A 242 -10.62 -10.64 -4.14
CA LEU A 242 -11.17 -9.33 -3.86
C LEU A 242 -10.45 -8.34 -4.76
N ALA A 243 -11.18 -7.55 -5.55
CA ALA A 243 -10.60 -6.55 -6.43
C ALA A 243 -11.38 -5.25 -6.32
N SER A 244 -10.65 -4.13 -6.25
CA SER A 244 -11.23 -2.80 -6.31
C SER A 244 -10.67 -2.03 -7.50
N VAL A 245 -11.51 -1.21 -8.11
CA VAL A 245 -11.16 -0.28 -9.16
C VAL A 245 -11.75 1.07 -8.80
N ALA A 246 -10.92 2.10 -8.81
CA ALA A 246 -11.34 3.48 -8.64
C ALA A 246 -10.90 4.28 -9.86
N ALA A 247 -11.81 5.01 -10.47
CA ALA A 247 -11.56 5.87 -11.63
C ALA A 247 -12.17 7.26 -11.39
N GLU A 248 -11.51 8.29 -11.89
CA GLU A 248 -12.01 9.67 -11.84
C GLU A 248 -12.17 10.21 -13.25
N LYS A 249 -13.32 10.83 -13.50
CA LYS A 249 -13.60 11.58 -14.70
C LYS A 249 -14.48 12.78 -14.38
N ASP A 250 -14.09 13.95 -14.85
CA ASP A 250 -14.85 15.20 -14.68
C ASP A 250 -15.19 15.49 -13.19
N ASN A 251 -14.22 15.29 -12.30
CA ASN A 251 -14.36 15.41 -10.83
C ASN A 251 -15.42 14.45 -10.22
N LYS A 252 -15.76 13.39 -10.92
CA LYS A 252 -16.62 12.31 -10.44
C LYS A 252 -15.81 11.05 -10.26
N LEU A 253 -16.00 10.41 -9.11
CA LEU A 253 -15.33 9.17 -8.72
C LEU A 253 -16.28 8.00 -8.92
N ASP A 254 -15.82 7.01 -9.66
CA ASP A 254 -16.47 5.71 -9.82
C ASP A 254 -15.64 4.65 -9.09
N LEU A 255 -16.29 3.90 -8.21
CA LEU A 255 -15.70 2.83 -7.41
C LEU A 255 -16.39 1.51 -7.72
N SER A 256 -15.63 0.45 -7.93
CA SER A 256 -16.14 -0.91 -8.04
C SER A 256 -15.35 -1.82 -7.10
N LEU A 257 -16.05 -2.60 -6.28
CA LEU A 257 -15.50 -3.65 -5.43
C LEU A 257 -16.07 -4.99 -5.88
N THR A 258 -15.23 -5.89 -6.35
CA THR A 258 -15.64 -7.23 -6.79
C THR A 258 -15.04 -8.26 -5.86
N GLN A 259 -15.88 -9.06 -5.25
CA GLN A 259 -15.51 -10.27 -4.52
C GLN A 259 -15.94 -11.48 -5.34
N SER A 260 -15.05 -12.42 -5.54
CA SER A 260 -15.36 -13.68 -6.21
C SER A 260 -14.77 -14.88 -5.46
N LEU A 261 -15.44 -16.01 -5.60
CA LEU A 261 -15.03 -17.28 -5.01
C LEU A 261 -15.45 -18.39 -5.97
N LYS A 262 -14.47 -19.15 -6.45
CA LYS A 262 -14.72 -20.20 -7.43
C LYS A 262 -15.53 -21.34 -6.85
N SER A 263 -15.18 -21.81 -5.64
CA SER A 263 -15.92 -22.85 -4.95
C SER A 263 -15.68 -22.83 -3.44
N VAL A 264 -16.69 -23.24 -2.69
CA VAL A 264 -16.61 -23.60 -1.27
C VAL A 264 -17.25 -24.95 -1.07
N GLN A 265 -16.53 -25.84 -0.41
CA GLN A 265 -17.04 -27.14 -0.01
C GLN A 265 -17.03 -27.26 1.52
N VAL A 266 -18.21 -27.52 2.09
CA VAL A 266 -18.39 -27.80 3.53
C VAL A 266 -19.20 -29.06 3.66
N GLY A 267 -18.57 -30.16 4.10
CA GLY A 267 -19.20 -31.50 4.07
C GLY A 267 -19.55 -31.87 2.63
N ASP A 268 -20.80 -32.25 2.43
CA ASP A 268 -21.35 -32.68 1.12
C ASP A 268 -21.88 -31.50 0.27
N LYS A 269 -21.89 -30.26 0.82
CA LYS A 269 -22.42 -29.09 0.13
C LYS A 269 -21.35 -28.38 -0.66
N LEU A 270 -21.65 -28.13 -1.92
CA LEU A 270 -20.80 -27.34 -2.82
C LEU A 270 -21.53 -26.05 -3.22
N VAL A 271 -20.89 -24.94 -2.97
CA VAL A 271 -21.27 -23.63 -3.50
C VAL A 271 -20.20 -23.19 -4.48
N SER A 272 -20.58 -22.76 -5.68
CA SER A 272 -19.63 -22.36 -6.71
C SER A 272 -20.01 -21.07 -7.41
N ASP A 273 -19.02 -20.49 -8.10
CA ASP A 273 -19.15 -19.33 -8.98
C ASP A 273 -19.77 -18.10 -8.30
N LEU A 274 -19.44 -17.93 -7.01
CA LEU A 274 -19.90 -16.78 -6.25
C LEU A 274 -19.19 -15.52 -6.76
N VAL A 275 -19.99 -14.52 -7.13
CA VAL A 275 -19.51 -13.17 -7.46
C VAL A 275 -20.44 -12.17 -6.81
N LEU A 276 -19.87 -11.22 -6.09
CA LEU A 276 -20.53 -10.02 -5.59
C LEU A 276 -19.77 -8.80 -6.10
N GLN A 277 -20.46 -7.94 -6.85
CA GLN A 277 -19.91 -6.69 -7.32
C GLN A 277 -20.70 -5.51 -6.76
N LEU A 278 -20.04 -4.71 -5.93
CA LEU A 278 -20.55 -3.45 -5.42
C LEU A 278 -20.04 -2.31 -6.30
N VAL A 279 -20.89 -1.34 -6.55
CA VAL A 279 -20.53 -0.14 -7.34
C VAL A 279 -21.03 1.12 -6.65
N PHE A 280 -20.21 2.18 -6.81
CA PHE A 280 -20.55 3.55 -6.45
C PHE A 280 -20.10 4.41 -7.62
N ASN A 281 -21.03 5.09 -8.29
CA ASN A 281 -20.69 5.86 -9.47
C ASN A 281 -21.12 7.32 -9.32
N GLY A 282 -20.31 8.22 -9.83
CA GLY A 282 -20.60 9.64 -9.88
C GLY A 282 -20.42 10.37 -8.55
N LEU A 283 -19.69 9.81 -7.59
CA LEU A 283 -19.39 10.47 -6.32
C LEU A 283 -18.56 11.74 -6.56
N ASP A 284 -18.83 12.82 -5.83
CA ASP A 284 -18.00 14.04 -5.90
C ASP A 284 -16.60 13.75 -5.34
N ALA A 285 -15.58 13.83 -6.21
CA ALA A 285 -14.23 13.38 -5.88
C ALA A 285 -13.59 14.21 -4.76
N VAL A 286 -13.82 15.54 -4.72
CA VAL A 286 -13.26 16.43 -3.68
C VAL A 286 -13.90 16.16 -2.32
N SER A 287 -15.21 15.95 -2.30
CA SER A 287 -15.93 15.62 -1.08
C SER A 287 -15.51 14.26 -0.52
N VAL A 288 -15.34 13.26 -1.39
CA VAL A 288 -14.86 11.93 -0.99
C VAL A 288 -13.43 12.00 -0.45
N GLU A 289 -12.51 12.71 -1.13
CA GLU A 289 -11.14 12.94 -0.64
C GLU A 289 -11.13 13.60 0.76
N THR A 290 -11.99 14.60 0.97
CA THR A 290 -12.14 15.25 2.27
C THR A 290 -12.59 14.27 3.35
N LEU A 291 -13.57 13.41 3.05
CA LEU A 291 -14.06 12.40 3.99
C LEU A 291 -13.00 11.33 4.30
N ILE A 292 -12.25 10.87 3.29
CA ILE A 292 -11.15 9.91 3.49
C ILE A 292 -10.09 10.50 4.41
N ASN A 293 -9.62 11.71 4.12
CA ASN A 293 -8.61 12.39 4.93
C ASN A 293 -9.07 12.60 6.39
N LEU A 294 -10.32 13.00 6.59
CA LEU A 294 -10.90 13.15 7.92
C LEU A 294 -11.02 11.81 8.65
N SER A 295 -11.43 10.75 7.95
CA SER A 295 -11.52 9.39 8.52
C SER A 295 -10.16 8.87 8.98
N GLU A 296 -9.10 9.05 8.16
CA GLU A 296 -7.74 8.66 8.50
C GLU A 296 -7.21 9.44 9.72
N GLN A 297 -7.44 10.75 9.76
CA GLN A 297 -6.98 11.62 10.84
C GLN A 297 -7.75 11.46 12.16
N SER A 298 -8.95 10.90 12.13
CA SER A 298 -9.86 10.84 13.28
C SER A 298 -10.34 9.44 13.65
N CYS A 299 -9.58 8.41 13.22
CA CYS A 299 -9.90 7.02 13.55
C CYS A 299 -11.32 6.59 13.14
N GLY A 300 -11.65 6.81 11.87
CA GLY A 300 -12.96 6.47 11.34
C GLY A 300 -14.07 7.40 11.85
N PHE A 301 -13.79 8.68 11.95
CA PHE A 301 -14.71 9.74 12.44
C PHE A 301 -15.02 9.72 13.93
N ARG A 302 -14.30 8.96 14.76
CA ARG A 302 -14.57 8.88 16.21
C ARG A 302 -14.15 10.15 16.95
N ASN A 303 -12.98 10.72 16.61
CA ASN A 303 -12.33 11.81 17.35
C ASN A 303 -12.28 13.12 16.56
N LEU A 304 -13.38 13.50 15.92
CA LEU A 304 -13.49 14.76 15.18
C LEU A 304 -13.61 15.96 16.12
N THR A 305 -12.81 16.99 15.88
CA THR A 305 -13.00 18.33 16.43
C THR A 305 -14.28 18.98 15.88
N LEU A 306 -14.70 20.11 16.44
CA LEU A 306 -15.88 20.82 15.93
C LEU A 306 -15.71 21.29 14.48
N ASP A 307 -14.54 21.77 14.12
CA ASP A 307 -14.21 22.18 12.73
C ASP A 307 -14.20 20.98 11.78
N GLU A 308 -13.61 19.86 12.18
CA GLU A 308 -13.60 18.62 11.40
C GLU A 308 -15.00 18.03 11.21
N LYS A 309 -15.87 18.11 12.22
CA LYS A 309 -17.30 17.74 12.10
C LYS A 309 -18.02 18.59 11.07
N GLU A 310 -17.77 19.89 11.07
CA GLU A 310 -18.37 20.78 10.07
C GLU A 310 -17.84 20.47 8.66
N ARG A 311 -16.53 20.25 8.51
CA ARG A 311 -15.94 19.83 7.24
C ARG A 311 -16.52 18.50 6.75
N ALA A 312 -16.69 17.51 7.64
CA ALA A 312 -17.31 16.23 7.31
C ALA A 312 -18.78 16.43 6.87
N ARG A 313 -19.53 17.30 7.56
CA ARG A 313 -20.92 17.64 7.21
C ARG A 313 -21.01 18.29 5.82
N VAL A 314 -20.14 19.24 5.51
CA VAL A 314 -20.08 19.92 4.21
C VAL A 314 -19.73 18.92 3.10
N ALA A 315 -18.71 18.08 3.32
CA ALA A 315 -18.31 17.06 2.36
C ALA A 315 -19.40 16.01 2.14
N THR A 316 -20.06 15.52 3.20
CA THR A 316 -21.20 14.59 3.09
C THR A 316 -22.32 15.22 2.26
N ARG A 317 -22.65 16.48 2.56
CA ARG A 317 -23.64 17.22 1.77
C ARG A 317 -23.22 17.37 0.30
N GLY A 318 -21.93 17.62 0.02
CA GLY A 318 -21.38 17.69 -1.33
C GLY A 318 -21.63 16.41 -2.12
N VAL A 319 -21.33 15.24 -1.52
CA VAL A 319 -21.62 13.92 -2.15
C VAL A 319 -23.12 13.78 -2.44
N LEU A 320 -23.98 14.05 -1.45
CA LEU A 320 -25.43 13.87 -1.58
C LEU A 320 -26.06 14.81 -2.61
N MET A 321 -25.66 16.09 -2.62
CA MET A 321 -26.24 17.11 -3.51
C MET A 321 -25.85 16.92 -4.98
N GLN A 322 -24.68 16.37 -5.24
CA GLN A 322 -24.21 16.10 -6.61
C GLN A 322 -24.88 14.89 -7.26
N GLY A 323 -25.55 14.07 -6.46
CA GLY A 323 -26.14 12.81 -6.88
C GLY A 323 -25.10 11.74 -7.18
N PHE A 324 -25.47 10.50 -7.01
CA PHE A 324 -24.63 9.31 -7.26
C PHE A 324 -25.52 8.09 -7.44
N SER A 325 -24.93 6.99 -7.91
CA SER A 325 -25.57 5.67 -7.81
C SER A 325 -24.70 4.73 -6.98
N ALA A 326 -25.34 3.85 -6.20
CA ALA A 326 -24.68 2.84 -5.40
C ALA A 326 -25.51 1.56 -5.37
N GLY A 327 -24.86 0.41 -5.32
CA GLY A 327 -25.58 -0.85 -5.18
C GLY A 327 -24.77 -2.08 -5.55
N ILE A 328 -25.50 -3.15 -5.76
CA ILE A 328 -24.98 -4.44 -6.22
C ILE A 328 -25.17 -4.50 -7.73
N ALA A 329 -24.08 -4.32 -8.49
CA ALA A 329 -24.12 -4.42 -9.95
C ALA A 329 -24.34 -5.88 -10.40
N LYS A 330 -23.80 -6.83 -9.60
CA LYS A 330 -23.91 -8.25 -9.88
C LYS A 330 -23.82 -9.07 -8.59
N VAL A 331 -24.74 -9.99 -8.39
CA VAL A 331 -24.57 -11.11 -7.46
C VAL A 331 -24.92 -12.39 -8.21
N THR A 332 -24.01 -13.37 -8.22
CA THR A 332 -24.22 -14.69 -8.83
C THR A 332 -23.67 -15.78 -7.95
N GLY A 333 -24.22 -16.98 -8.08
CA GLY A 333 -23.73 -18.17 -7.40
C GLY A 333 -24.53 -19.40 -7.79
N THR A 334 -23.94 -20.57 -7.52
CA THR A 334 -24.58 -21.87 -7.72
C THR A 334 -24.51 -22.65 -6.41
N VAL A 335 -25.61 -23.24 -5.99
CA VAL A 335 -25.73 -24.06 -4.77
C VAL A 335 -26.45 -25.31 -5.12
N ASP A 336 -25.82 -26.47 -4.97
CA ASP A 336 -26.43 -27.80 -5.19
C ASP A 336 -27.21 -27.91 -6.53
N GLY A 337 -26.71 -27.28 -7.60
CA GLY A 337 -27.33 -27.26 -8.92
C GLY A 337 -28.46 -26.24 -9.12
N GLY A 338 -28.78 -25.44 -8.10
CA GLY A 338 -29.60 -24.24 -8.24
C GLY A 338 -28.73 -23.01 -8.50
N SER A 339 -29.25 -21.97 -9.14
CA SER A 339 -28.53 -20.74 -9.40
C SER A 339 -29.18 -19.50 -8.79
N LEU A 340 -28.35 -18.59 -8.37
CA LEU A 340 -28.67 -17.24 -7.92
C LEU A 340 -28.13 -16.24 -8.94
N ASN A 341 -28.94 -15.31 -9.36
CA ASN A 341 -28.49 -14.15 -10.16
C ASN A 341 -29.31 -12.92 -9.76
N GLY A 342 -28.62 -11.80 -9.49
CA GLY A 342 -29.32 -10.60 -9.08
C GLY A 342 -28.49 -9.33 -9.27
N LYS A 343 -29.18 -8.22 -9.22
CA LYS A 343 -28.64 -6.86 -9.18
C LYS A 343 -29.58 -5.96 -8.40
N TRP A 344 -29.05 -4.94 -7.80
CA TRP A 344 -29.82 -3.91 -7.12
C TRP A 344 -29.06 -2.59 -7.18
N LEU A 345 -29.73 -1.53 -7.59
CA LEU A 345 -29.15 -0.21 -7.74
C LEU A 345 -30.02 0.83 -7.04
N LEU A 346 -29.41 1.70 -6.33
CA LEU A 346 -29.94 2.89 -5.72
C LEU A 346 -29.36 4.09 -6.43
N GLU A 347 -30.20 4.99 -6.94
CA GLU A 347 -29.80 6.22 -7.61
C GLU A 347 -30.32 7.41 -6.82
N LEU A 348 -29.44 8.32 -6.48
CA LEU A 348 -29.75 9.61 -5.92
C LEU A 348 -29.55 10.66 -7.01
N GLY A 349 -30.64 11.28 -7.45
CA GLY A 349 -30.59 12.36 -8.43
C GLY A 349 -29.89 13.61 -7.88
N LYS A 350 -29.32 14.41 -8.78
CA LYS A 350 -28.71 15.71 -8.42
C LYS A 350 -29.79 16.63 -7.88
N SER A 351 -29.54 17.23 -6.71
CA SER A 351 -30.46 18.22 -6.13
C SER A 351 -30.29 19.59 -6.80
N ALA A 352 -31.40 20.19 -7.20
CA ALA A 352 -31.42 21.52 -7.81
C ALA A 352 -31.54 22.66 -6.80
N GLY A 353 -31.76 22.37 -5.52
CA GLY A 353 -31.97 23.34 -4.45
C GLY A 353 -31.08 23.14 -3.25
N PRO A 354 -31.13 24.07 -2.25
CA PRO A 354 -30.32 24.00 -1.05
C PRO A 354 -30.71 22.85 -0.10
N GLU A 355 -31.90 22.28 -0.29
CA GLU A 355 -32.40 21.16 0.51
C GLU A 355 -32.44 19.88 -0.28
N LEU A 356 -31.97 18.80 0.33
CA LEU A 356 -31.99 17.46 -0.25
C LEU A 356 -33.37 16.83 0.02
N MET A 357 -34.21 16.75 -1.01
CA MET A 357 -35.49 16.06 -0.94
C MET A 357 -35.31 14.56 -1.25
N LEU A 358 -34.84 13.78 -0.28
CA LEU A 358 -34.57 12.35 -0.44
C LEU A 358 -35.75 11.58 -1.03
N ALA A 359 -36.97 11.88 -0.58
CA ALA A 359 -38.19 11.16 -1.02
C ALA A 359 -38.47 11.26 -2.52
N THR A 360 -38.03 12.33 -3.18
CA THR A 360 -38.26 12.54 -4.63
C THR A 360 -37.03 12.31 -5.48
N ALA A 361 -35.83 12.35 -4.86
CA ALA A 361 -34.57 12.17 -5.59
C ALA A 361 -34.06 10.73 -5.58
N LEU A 362 -34.60 9.85 -4.71
CA LEU A 362 -34.15 8.49 -4.54
C LEU A 362 -34.95 7.53 -5.42
N LYS A 363 -34.26 6.78 -6.27
CA LYS A 363 -34.82 5.68 -7.06
C LYS A 363 -34.13 4.38 -6.67
N SER A 364 -34.91 3.31 -6.53
CA SER A 364 -34.39 1.98 -6.27
C SER A 364 -34.89 1.01 -7.34
N THR A 365 -33.97 0.27 -7.93
CA THR A 365 -34.27 -0.79 -8.90
C THR A 365 -33.56 -2.07 -8.50
N GLY A 366 -34.23 -3.19 -8.56
CA GLY A 366 -33.65 -4.48 -8.19
C GLY A 366 -34.28 -5.63 -8.95
N GLU A 367 -33.50 -6.67 -9.17
CA GLU A 367 -33.89 -7.87 -9.86
C GLU A 367 -33.16 -9.05 -9.20
N LEU A 368 -33.89 -10.09 -8.86
CA LEU A 368 -33.37 -11.32 -8.26
C LEU A 368 -34.01 -12.50 -8.92
N THR A 369 -33.19 -13.40 -9.45
CA THR A 369 -33.65 -14.65 -10.08
C THR A 369 -33.01 -15.84 -9.33
N LEU A 370 -33.86 -16.74 -8.89
CA LEU A 370 -33.46 -18.00 -8.28
C LEU A 370 -34.00 -19.14 -9.14
N THR A 371 -33.18 -20.15 -9.41
CA THR A 371 -33.58 -21.30 -10.21
C THR A 371 -33.15 -22.63 -9.56
N GLY A 372 -33.84 -23.72 -9.87
CA GLY A 372 -33.51 -25.05 -9.38
C GLY A 372 -33.69 -25.20 -7.87
N LYS A 373 -32.89 -26.04 -7.24
CA LYS A 373 -32.92 -26.31 -5.78
C LYS A 373 -32.57 -25.12 -4.88
N ALA A 374 -32.18 -23.98 -5.44
CA ALA A 374 -31.99 -22.77 -4.65
C ALA A 374 -33.30 -22.15 -4.12
N VAL A 375 -34.44 -22.71 -4.50
CA VAL A 375 -35.79 -22.25 -4.13
C VAL A 375 -36.44 -23.13 -3.07
N SER A 376 -35.84 -24.28 -2.74
CA SER A 376 -36.39 -25.25 -1.79
C SER A 376 -35.82 -25.14 -0.37
#